data_1c3ccddf5e6e45a37afbb4d4f5abb53a
#
_entry.id   1c3ccddf5e6e45a37afbb4d4f5abb53a
#
_cell.length_a   1.000
_cell.length_b   1.000
_cell.length_c   1.000
_cell.angle_alpha   90.00
_cell.angle_beta   90.00
_cell.angle_gamma   90.00
#
_symmetry.space_group_name_H-M   'P 1'
#
loop_
_entity.id
_entity.type
_entity.pdbx_description
1 polymer ?
#
loop_
_entity_poly.entity_id
_entity_poly.type
_entity_poly.pdbx_seq_one_letter_code
_entity_poly.pdbx_strand_id
1 'polypeptide(L)'
;MSKIRIFSYLPNPRVWKSIITAKIGGIDIEVVGDKPNNMPNWLWDFDAKPISEEDKSELKSFEIKSKRGFKGSLYKTDEFIEQHPFGTVPAGFIGHERLGVFESNSILRAVARECKDKSLYGGDDINLTSRIDSFLDANLVFSREFQVYLLELEDILNILTREPRLHMSFI
;
A
#
# COMPACT_ATOMS: atom_id res chain seq x y z
N MET A 1 14.12 17.65 3.35
CA MET A 1 13.46 16.32 3.35
C MET A 1 11.98 16.52 3.08
N SER A 2 11.36 15.64 2.29
CA SER A 2 9.91 15.64 2.07
C SER A 2 9.19 15.44 3.41
N LYS A 3 8.07 16.17 3.60
CA LYS A 3 7.25 16.01 4.81
C LYS A 3 6.40 14.74 4.79
N ILE A 4 6.31 14.08 3.63
CA ILE A 4 5.50 12.87 3.46
C ILE A 4 6.35 11.81 2.76
N ARG A 5 6.46 10.65 3.39
CA ARG A 5 7.08 9.45 2.83
C ARG A 5 6.05 8.33 2.73
N ILE A 6 6.05 7.61 1.62
CA ILE A 6 5.14 6.48 1.38
C ILE A 6 5.97 5.24 1.06
N PHE A 7 5.83 4.19 1.86
CA PHE A 7 6.41 2.88 1.60
C PHE A 7 5.35 1.93 1.03
N SER A 8 5.66 1.26 -0.07
CA SER A 8 4.72 0.34 -0.74
C SER A 8 5.41 -0.57 -1.73
N TYR A 9 4.73 -1.63 -2.16
CA TYR A 9 5.10 -2.27 -3.42
C TYR A 9 4.80 -1.33 -4.61
N LEU A 10 5.59 -1.44 -5.68
CA LEU A 10 5.51 -0.59 -6.86
C LEU A 10 5.54 -1.42 -8.15
N PRO A 11 4.74 -1.07 -9.17
CA PRO A 11 3.74 0.00 -9.16
C PRO A 11 2.52 -0.36 -8.32
N ASN A 12 1.91 0.64 -7.67
CA ASN A 12 0.70 0.46 -6.90
C ASN A 12 -0.31 1.58 -7.22
N PRO A 13 -1.47 1.26 -7.84
CA PRO A 13 -2.49 2.26 -8.16
C PRO A 13 -3.02 3.03 -6.94
N ARG A 14 -2.99 2.40 -5.75
CA ARG A 14 -3.38 3.07 -4.51
C ARG A 14 -2.43 4.19 -4.10
N VAL A 15 -1.16 4.15 -4.56
CA VAL A 15 -0.16 5.20 -4.32
C VAL A 15 -0.22 6.28 -5.41
N TRP A 16 -0.59 5.92 -6.65
CA TRP A 16 -0.64 6.86 -7.77
C TRP A 16 -1.50 8.08 -7.50
N LYS A 17 -2.65 7.93 -6.85
CA LYS A 17 -3.52 9.06 -6.51
C LYS A 17 -2.80 10.08 -5.62
N SER A 18 -2.00 9.65 -4.65
CA SER A 18 -1.19 10.52 -3.80
C SER A 18 -0.08 11.21 -4.60
N ILE A 19 0.59 10.50 -5.52
CA ILE A 19 1.60 11.06 -6.42
C ILE A 19 0.98 12.13 -7.33
N ILE A 20 -0.17 11.83 -7.93
CA ILE A 20 -0.86 12.77 -8.81
C ILE A 20 -1.28 14.02 -8.03
N THR A 21 -1.87 13.85 -6.84
CA THR A 21 -2.26 14.97 -5.98
C THR A 21 -1.07 15.83 -5.57
N ALA A 22 0.05 15.22 -5.20
CA ALA A 22 1.27 15.95 -4.87
C ALA A 22 1.78 16.78 -6.05
N LYS A 23 1.78 16.20 -7.26
CA LYS A 23 2.17 16.91 -8.48
C LYS A 23 1.27 18.10 -8.79
N ILE A 24 -0.05 17.91 -8.71
CA ILE A 24 -1.03 18.99 -8.91
C ILE A 24 -0.86 20.06 -7.82
N GLY A 25 -0.69 19.64 -6.57
CA GLY A 25 -0.57 20.54 -5.42
C GLY A 25 0.80 21.21 -5.25
N GLY A 26 1.76 20.91 -6.14
CA GLY A 26 3.09 21.52 -6.13
C GLY A 26 3.92 21.20 -4.88
N ILE A 27 3.82 19.98 -4.37
CA ILE A 27 4.62 19.47 -3.25
C ILE A 27 5.39 18.21 -3.65
N ASP A 28 6.52 18.00 -2.98
CA ASP A 28 7.30 16.79 -3.13
C ASP A 28 6.92 15.78 -2.05
N ILE A 29 6.71 14.53 -2.48
CA ILE A 29 6.56 13.36 -1.61
C ILE A 29 7.63 12.33 -1.98
N GLU A 30 8.10 11.59 -1.00
CA GLU A 30 9.02 10.49 -1.20
C GLU A 30 8.25 9.18 -1.28
N VAL A 31 8.46 8.40 -2.35
CA VAL A 31 7.84 7.08 -2.51
C VAL A 31 8.94 6.03 -2.62
N VAL A 32 8.92 5.07 -1.70
CA VAL A 32 9.95 4.03 -1.56
C VAL A 32 9.30 2.66 -1.65
N GLY A 33 10.00 1.72 -2.26
CA GLY A 33 9.57 0.32 -2.36
C GLY A 33 10.05 -0.35 -3.63
N ASP A 34 9.52 -1.55 -3.89
CA ASP A 34 9.95 -2.40 -4.99
C ASP A 34 8.75 -3.22 -5.53
N LYS A 35 9.02 -4.06 -6.52
CA LYS A 35 8.02 -5.01 -7.04
C LYS A 35 7.46 -5.90 -5.93
N PRO A 36 6.20 -6.36 -6.04
CA PRO A 36 5.57 -7.19 -5.00
C PRO A 36 6.40 -8.40 -4.58
N ASN A 37 7.05 -9.06 -5.54
CA ASN A 37 7.86 -10.27 -5.28
C ASN A 37 9.16 -9.96 -4.51
N ASN A 38 9.61 -8.71 -4.49
CA ASN A 38 10.83 -8.30 -3.79
C ASN A 38 10.54 -7.78 -2.39
N MET A 39 9.29 -7.50 -2.03
CA MET A 39 8.91 -6.98 -0.71
C MET A 39 9.33 -7.87 0.47
N PRO A 40 9.43 -9.21 0.35
CA PRO A 40 10.02 -10.06 1.38
C PRO A 40 11.51 -9.81 1.65
N ASN A 41 12.21 -9.14 0.74
CA ASN A 41 13.63 -8.76 0.86
C ASN A 41 13.79 -7.29 1.26
N TRP A 42 12.81 -6.72 1.95
CA TRP A 42 12.85 -5.36 2.47
C TRP A 42 12.59 -5.34 3.97
N LEU A 43 13.34 -4.50 4.67
CA LEU A 43 12.98 -4.10 6.03
C LEU A 43 11.82 -3.10 5.94
N TRP A 44 10.71 -3.44 6.58
CA TRP A 44 9.53 -2.59 6.65
C TRP A 44 9.67 -1.68 7.87
N ASP A 45 9.99 -0.45 7.58
CA ASP A 45 10.27 0.59 8.56
C ASP A 45 10.00 1.96 7.96
N PHE A 46 10.15 3.03 8.75
CA PHE A 46 10.22 4.39 8.20
C PHE A 46 11.37 4.50 7.18
N ASP A 47 12.55 4.05 7.55
CA ASP A 47 13.73 4.01 6.68
C ASP A 47 13.81 2.71 5.86
N ALA A 48 12.64 2.30 5.32
CA ALA A 48 12.52 1.07 4.54
C ALA A 48 13.62 0.94 3.49
N LYS A 49 14.27 -0.23 3.48
CA LYS A 49 15.42 -0.52 2.60
C LYS A 49 15.47 -1.99 2.23
N PRO A 50 16.11 -2.35 1.11
CA PRO A 50 16.45 -3.74 0.81
C PRO A 50 17.34 -4.33 1.89
N ILE A 51 17.18 -5.63 2.15
CA ILE A 51 17.99 -6.42 3.08
C ILE A 51 18.64 -7.59 2.35
N SER A 52 19.87 -7.93 2.73
CA SER A 52 20.59 -9.10 2.24
C SER A 52 20.17 -10.37 2.99
N GLU A 53 20.62 -11.54 2.55
CA GLU A 53 20.39 -12.80 3.27
C GLU A 53 21.13 -12.84 4.62
N GLU A 54 22.29 -12.15 4.70
CA GLU A 54 23.02 -11.99 5.96
C GLU A 54 22.21 -11.13 6.94
N ASP A 55 21.66 -9.98 6.49
CA ASP A 55 20.84 -9.11 7.32
C ASP A 55 19.61 -9.86 7.89
N LYS A 56 19.00 -10.77 7.11
CA LYS A 56 17.84 -11.53 7.56
C LYS A 56 18.11 -12.37 8.82
N SER A 57 19.33 -12.86 8.97
CA SER A 57 19.72 -13.63 10.17
C SER A 57 19.73 -12.77 11.44
N GLU A 58 20.17 -11.50 11.31
CA GLU A 58 20.20 -10.53 12.40
C GLU A 58 18.81 -9.95 12.69
N LEU A 59 17.96 -9.83 11.66
CA LEU A 59 16.62 -9.28 11.72
C LEU A 59 15.54 -10.33 12.05
N LYS A 60 15.93 -11.51 12.50
CA LYS A 60 15.01 -12.63 12.77
C LYS A 60 13.91 -12.29 13.79
N SER A 61 14.19 -11.39 14.73
CA SER A 61 13.20 -10.90 15.70
C SER A 61 12.04 -10.13 15.04
N PHE A 62 12.28 -9.53 13.89
CA PHE A 62 11.28 -8.77 13.11
C PHE A 62 10.58 -9.62 12.04
N GLU A 63 10.89 -10.92 11.96
CA GLU A 63 10.31 -11.82 10.99
C GLU A 63 8.86 -12.15 11.33
N ILE A 64 7.96 -11.82 10.40
CA ILE A 64 6.53 -12.10 10.52
C ILE A 64 6.09 -12.88 9.29
N LYS A 65 5.49 -14.06 9.49
CA LYS A 65 4.93 -14.84 8.38
C LYS A 65 3.77 -14.06 7.72
N SER A 66 3.87 -13.85 6.42
CA SER A 66 2.82 -13.19 5.67
C SER A 66 1.53 -14.03 5.69
N LYS A 67 0.40 -13.35 5.96
CA LYS A 67 -0.93 -14.00 5.95
C LYS A 67 -1.66 -13.80 4.62
N ARG A 68 -1.40 -12.70 3.90
CA ARG A 68 -2.07 -12.33 2.64
C ARG A 68 -1.15 -11.45 1.78
N GLY A 69 -1.25 -11.60 0.46
CA GLY A 69 -0.68 -10.66 -0.52
C GLY A 69 0.80 -10.84 -0.83
N PHE A 70 1.59 -11.41 0.07
CA PHE A 70 3.01 -11.71 -0.16
C PHE A 70 3.31 -13.16 0.21
N LYS A 71 4.25 -13.77 -0.49
CA LYS A 71 4.71 -15.14 -0.20
C LYS A 71 5.87 -15.10 0.79
N GLY A 72 5.86 -16.00 1.77
CA GLY A 72 6.95 -16.15 2.74
C GLY A 72 6.86 -15.24 3.95
N SER A 73 8.01 -14.84 4.45
CA SER A 73 8.15 -13.97 5.62
C SER A 73 8.41 -12.53 5.20
N LEU A 74 8.02 -11.60 6.07
CA LEU A 74 8.27 -10.15 5.95
C LEU A 74 9.02 -9.70 7.20
N TYR A 75 9.89 -8.72 7.07
CA TYR A 75 10.69 -8.17 8.17
C TYR A 75 10.15 -6.78 8.53
N LYS A 76 9.47 -6.68 9.68
CA LYS A 76 8.79 -5.45 10.13
C LYS A 76 9.30 -5.07 11.50
N THR A 77 9.79 -3.84 11.65
CA THR A 77 10.22 -3.32 12.96
C THR A 77 9.02 -3.14 13.89
N ASP A 78 9.28 -3.11 15.18
CA ASP A 78 8.26 -2.83 16.19
C ASP A 78 7.70 -1.41 15.98
N GLU A 79 8.56 -0.44 15.67
CA GLU A 79 8.17 0.94 15.34
C GLU A 79 7.25 0.99 14.12
N PHE A 80 7.51 0.17 13.09
CA PHE A 80 6.61 0.09 11.95
C PHE A 80 5.22 -0.41 12.37
N ILE A 81 5.15 -1.46 13.18
CA ILE A 81 3.88 -2.03 13.64
C ILE A 81 3.15 -1.08 14.58
N GLU A 82 3.85 -0.35 15.44
CA GLU A 82 3.26 0.68 16.30
C GLU A 82 2.57 1.77 15.47
N GLN A 83 3.22 2.25 14.41
CA GLN A 83 2.69 3.29 13.53
C GLN A 83 1.66 2.75 12.51
N HIS A 84 1.74 1.48 12.16
CA HIS A 84 0.88 0.80 11.20
C HIS A 84 0.35 -0.53 11.75
N PRO A 85 -0.66 -0.51 12.64
CA PRO A 85 -1.11 -1.69 13.41
C PRO A 85 -1.59 -2.86 12.54
N PHE A 86 -2.05 -2.59 11.31
CA PHE A 86 -2.43 -3.63 10.37
C PHE A 86 -1.24 -4.24 9.63
N GLY A 87 -0.05 -3.64 9.74
CA GLY A 87 1.17 -4.10 9.10
C GLY A 87 1.06 -4.24 7.58
N THR A 88 0.30 -3.36 6.93
CA THR A 88 0.02 -3.40 5.49
C THR A 88 0.65 -2.23 4.75
N VAL A 89 0.71 -2.32 3.43
CA VAL A 89 1.14 -1.24 2.54
C VAL A 89 0.01 -0.87 1.57
N PRO A 90 -0.09 0.39 1.13
CA PRO A 90 0.84 1.49 1.38
C PRO A 90 0.82 1.99 2.83
N ALA A 91 2.02 2.29 3.35
CA ALA A 91 2.24 2.89 4.65
C ALA A 91 2.75 4.32 4.46
N GLY A 92 2.04 5.31 4.97
CA GLY A 92 2.43 6.72 4.93
C GLY A 92 3.09 7.16 6.23
N PHE A 93 4.05 8.07 6.14
CA PHE A 93 4.68 8.72 7.29
C PHE A 93 4.69 10.22 7.06
N ILE A 94 4.25 10.99 8.06
CA ILE A 94 4.07 12.43 7.93
C ILE A 94 4.88 13.18 8.99
N GLY A 95 5.44 14.30 8.57
CA GLY A 95 6.14 15.24 9.43
C GLY A 95 7.49 14.72 9.93
N HIS A 96 8.08 15.50 10.82
CA HIS A 96 9.36 15.16 11.45
C HIS A 96 9.22 14.05 12.51
N GLU A 97 8.05 13.91 13.08
CA GLU A 97 7.73 12.90 14.10
C GLU A 97 7.42 11.53 13.48
N ARG A 98 7.43 11.43 12.14
CA ARG A 98 7.21 10.17 11.41
C ARG A 98 5.86 9.52 11.74
N LEU A 99 4.82 10.35 11.98
CA LEU A 99 3.49 9.86 12.29
C LEU A 99 2.97 8.93 11.20
N GLY A 100 2.63 7.71 11.58
CA GLY A 100 2.10 6.70 10.68
C GLY A 100 0.68 7.02 10.21
N VAL A 101 0.46 6.96 8.90
CA VAL A 101 -0.86 7.07 8.28
C VAL A 101 -1.10 5.85 7.41
N PHE A 102 -2.10 5.10 7.76
CA PHE A 102 -2.52 3.90 7.03
C PHE A 102 -3.83 4.17 6.27
N GLU A 103 -4.19 3.26 5.37
CA GLU A 103 -5.22 3.40 4.35
C GLU A 103 -4.90 4.45 3.28
N SER A 104 -4.93 3.99 2.03
CA SER A 104 -4.48 4.82 0.90
C SER A 104 -5.28 6.11 0.70
N ASN A 105 -6.56 6.15 1.14
CA ASN A 105 -7.35 7.38 1.09
C ASN A 105 -6.96 8.36 2.21
N SER A 106 -6.55 7.85 3.38
CA SER A 106 -6.02 8.71 4.45
C SER A 106 -4.67 9.31 4.07
N ILE A 107 -3.80 8.53 3.43
CA ILE A 107 -2.54 9.04 2.87
C ILE A 107 -2.82 10.13 1.81
N LEU A 108 -3.80 9.90 0.93
CA LEU A 108 -4.22 10.90 -0.05
C LEU A 108 -4.70 12.20 0.61
N ARG A 109 -5.55 12.10 1.65
CA ARG A 109 -6.03 13.27 2.41
C ARG A 109 -4.86 14.03 3.04
N ALA A 110 -3.89 13.32 3.59
CA ALA A 110 -2.70 13.92 4.17
C ALA A 110 -1.88 14.69 3.13
N VAL A 111 -1.66 14.09 1.96
CA VAL A 111 -0.98 14.76 0.83
C VAL A 111 -1.75 16.00 0.41
N ALA A 112 -3.07 15.92 0.23
CA ALA A 112 -3.89 17.05 -0.19
C ALA A 112 -3.87 18.21 0.83
N ARG A 113 -3.83 17.91 2.13
CA ARG A 113 -3.71 18.92 3.20
C ARG A 113 -2.35 19.62 3.20
N GLU A 114 -1.28 18.97 2.76
CA GLU A 114 0.04 19.58 2.64
C GLU A 114 0.20 20.42 1.36
N CYS A 115 -0.66 20.23 0.34
CA CYS A 115 -0.63 21.01 -0.89
C CYS A 115 -0.82 22.50 -0.60
N LYS A 116 -0.19 23.35 -1.45
CA LYS A 116 -0.32 24.80 -1.35
C LYS A 116 -1.75 25.25 -1.61
N ASP A 117 -2.37 24.67 -2.62
CA ASP A 117 -3.77 24.90 -2.95
C ASP A 117 -4.65 23.99 -2.09
N LYS A 118 -5.23 24.57 -1.05
CA LYS A 118 -6.13 23.87 -0.12
C LYS A 118 -7.47 23.48 -0.76
N SER A 119 -7.83 24.08 -1.89
CA SER A 119 -9.07 23.75 -2.62
C SER A 119 -9.10 22.31 -3.13
N LEU A 120 -7.94 21.69 -3.33
CA LEU A 120 -7.83 20.28 -3.69
C LEU A 120 -8.53 19.33 -2.70
N TYR A 121 -8.69 19.77 -1.45
CA TYR A 121 -9.43 19.01 -0.44
C TYR A 121 -10.55 19.86 0.21
N GLY A 122 -11.17 20.74 -0.57
CA GLY A 122 -12.31 21.54 -0.13
C GLY A 122 -11.96 22.84 0.56
N GLY A 123 -10.68 23.17 0.82
CA GLY A 123 -10.27 24.39 1.51
C GLY A 123 -10.93 24.51 2.88
N ASP A 124 -11.54 25.67 3.14
CA ASP A 124 -12.28 25.97 4.38
C ASP A 124 -13.79 25.61 4.27
N ASP A 125 -14.24 25.09 3.11
CA ASP A 125 -15.62 24.65 2.93
C ASP A 125 -15.81 23.23 3.49
N ILE A 126 -16.43 23.19 4.69
CA ILE A 126 -16.70 21.93 5.39
C ILE A 126 -17.68 21.03 4.62
N ASN A 127 -18.62 21.60 3.85
CA ASN A 127 -19.58 20.82 3.08
C ASN A 127 -18.88 20.14 1.91
N LEU A 128 -18.01 20.88 1.22
CA LEU A 128 -17.21 20.32 0.12
C LEU A 128 -16.24 19.25 0.62
N THR A 129 -15.53 19.50 1.73
CA THR A 129 -14.65 18.52 2.37
C THR A 129 -15.42 17.25 2.73
N SER A 130 -16.59 17.37 3.39
CA SER A 130 -17.42 16.23 3.75
C SER A 130 -17.91 15.46 2.53
N ARG A 131 -18.21 16.17 1.43
CA ARG A 131 -18.61 15.52 0.18
C ARG A 131 -17.47 14.75 -0.46
N ILE A 132 -16.26 15.30 -0.45
CA ILE A 132 -15.03 14.62 -0.91
C ILE A 132 -14.79 13.37 -0.07
N ASP A 133 -14.90 13.45 1.24
CA ASP A 133 -14.73 12.30 2.15
C ASP A 133 -15.73 11.19 1.84
N SER A 134 -17.00 11.53 1.61
CA SER A 134 -18.03 10.56 1.25
C SER A 134 -17.65 9.78 -0.02
N PHE A 135 -17.12 10.44 -1.05
CA PHE A 135 -16.65 9.76 -2.26
C PHE A 135 -15.41 8.90 -2.02
N LEU A 136 -14.48 9.37 -1.21
CA LEU A 136 -13.27 8.61 -0.90
C LEU A 136 -13.60 7.35 -0.11
N ASP A 137 -14.52 7.42 0.83
CA ASP A 137 -14.93 6.28 1.64
C ASP A 137 -15.75 5.28 0.81
N ALA A 138 -16.69 5.75 -0.02
CA ALA A 138 -17.42 4.90 -0.97
C ALA A 138 -16.46 4.20 -1.97
N ASN A 139 -15.46 4.93 -2.48
CA ASN A 139 -14.43 4.35 -3.35
C ASN A 139 -13.60 3.27 -2.65
N LEU A 140 -13.32 3.42 -1.36
CA LEU A 140 -12.58 2.42 -0.59
C LEU A 140 -13.36 1.10 -0.51
N VAL A 141 -14.65 1.19 -0.19
CA VAL A 141 -15.56 0.03 -0.14
C VAL A 141 -15.64 -0.64 -1.51
N PHE A 142 -15.94 0.14 -2.54
CA PHE A 142 -16.02 -0.37 -3.92
C PHE A 142 -14.72 -1.06 -4.35
N SER A 143 -13.56 -0.46 -4.07
CA SER A 143 -12.26 -1.02 -4.45
C SER A 143 -11.97 -2.34 -3.74
N ARG A 144 -12.40 -2.51 -2.50
CA ARG A 144 -12.27 -3.76 -1.73
C ARG A 144 -13.15 -4.85 -2.31
N GLU A 145 -14.43 -4.57 -2.52
CA GLU A 145 -15.39 -5.51 -3.11
C GLU A 145 -14.95 -5.96 -4.50
N PHE A 146 -14.52 -5.01 -5.34
CA PHE A 146 -14.03 -5.30 -6.69
C PHE A 146 -12.77 -6.17 -6.66
N GLN A 147 -11.84 -5.92 -5.72
CA GLN A 147 -10.65 -6.75 -5.57
C GLN A 147 -10.99 -8.18 -5.17
N VAL A 148 -11.93 -8.38 -4.24
CA VAL A 148 -12.40 -9.72 -3.85
C VAL A 148 -12.99 -10.44 -5.05
N TYR A 149 -13.86 -9.76 -5.81
CA TYR A 149 -14.46 -10.33 -7.01
C TYR A 149 -13.42 -10.76 -8.06
N LEU A 150 -12.39 -9.93 -8.30
CA LEU A 150 -11.32 -10.28 -9.24
C LEU A 150 -10.50 -11.49 -8.78
N LEU A 151 -10.21 -11.60 -7.48
CA LEU A 151 -9.48 -12.75 -6.93
C LEU A 151 -10.29 -14.04 -7.06
N GLU A 152 -11.59 -13.98 -6.80
CA GLU A 152 -12.50 -15.13 -6.99
C GLU A 152 -12.56 -15.57 -8.45
N LEU A 153 -12.63 -14.62 -9.39
CA LEU A 153 -12.56 -14.93 -10.82
C LEU A 153 -11.25 -15.58 -11.22
N GLU A 154 -10.12 -15.08 -10.70
CA GLU A 154 -8.79 -15.67 -10.97
C GLU A 154 -8.71 -17.10 -10.44
N ASP A 155 -9.25 -17.38 -9.25
CA ASP A 155 -9.30 -18.72 -8.67
C ASP A 155 -10.16 -19.66 -9.52
N ILE A 156 -11.33 -19.22 -9.99
CA ILE A 156 -12.20 -19.99 -10.88
C ILE A 156 -11.48 -20.30 -12.21
N LEU A 157 -10.84 -19.31 -12.83
CA LEU A 157 -10.07 -19.49 -14.05
C LEU A 157 -8.92 -20.47 -13.86
N ASN A 158 -8.21 -20.39 -12.73
CA ASN A 158 -7.14 -21.32 -12.40
C ASN A 158 -7.63 -22.76 -12.20
N ILE A 159 -8.83 -22.96 -11.64
CA ILE A 159 -9.46 -24.25 -11.52
C ILE A 159 -9.81 -24.80 -12.90
N LEU A 160 -10.46 -24.01 -13.75
CA LEU A 160 -10.85 -24.41 -15.09
C LEU A 160 -9.67 -24.72 -16.00
N THR A 161 -8.54 -24.03 -15.82
CA THR A 161 -7.31 -24.28 -16.61
C THR A 161 -6.46 -25.40 -16.07
N ARG A 162 -6.67 -25.86 -14.85
CA ARG A 162 -5.97 -26.99 -14.22
C ARG A 162 -6.65 -28.33 -14.44
N GLU A 163 -7.78 -28.38 -15.14
CA GLU A 163 -8.42 -29.64 -15.50
C GLU A 163 -7.41 -30.55 -16.28
N PRO A 164 -7.28 -31.82 -15.89
CA PRO A 164 -6.31 -32.71 -16.47
C PRO A 164 -6.61 -32.89 -17.96
N ARG A 165 -5.58 -32.78 -18.78
CA ARG A 165 -5.63 -33.32 -20.13
C ARG A 165 -6.11 -34.78 -19.99
N LEU A 166 -7.36 -35.01 -20.27
CA LEU A 166 -7.87 -36.37 -20.47
C LEU A 166 -6.95 -37.02 -21.51
N HIS A 167 -6.11 -37.94 -21.09
CA HIS A 167 -5.46 -38.86 -21.97
C HIS A 167 -6.56 -39.64 -22.71
N MET A 168 -6.97 -39.11 -23.85
CA MET A 168 -7.65 -39.96 -24.83
C MET A 168 -6.59 -40.90 -25.39
N SER A 169 -6.41 -42.03 -24.73
CA SER A 169 -5.84 -43.21 -25.34
C SER A 169 -6.90 -43.72 -26.31
N PHE A 170 -6.73 -43.40 -27.59
CA PHE A 170 -7.41 -44.12 -28.64
C PHE A 170 -6.79 -45.55 -28.69
N ILE A 171 -7.64 -46.54 -28.44
CA ILE A 171 -7.43 -47.97 -28.76
C ILE A 171 -7.55 -48.11 -30.27
#